data_12bc23f8b23526d8e2b8899acb27bfeb
#
_entry.id   12bc23f8b23526d8e2b8899acb27bfeb
#
_cell.length_a   1.000
_cell.length_b   1.000
_cell.length_c   1.000
_cell.angle_alpha   90.00
_cell.angle_beta   90.00
_cell.angle_gamma   90.00
#
_symmetry.space_group_name_H-M   'P 1'
#
loop_
_entity.id
_entity.type
_entity.pdbx_description
1 polymer ?
#
loop_
_entity_poly.entity_id
_entity_poly.type
_entity_poly.pdbx_seq_one_letter_code
_entity_poly.pdbx_strand_id
1 'polypeptide(L)'
;MHFGSLVAALASYCDAKFHDGLWQLRIDDIDSARVVAGSIDSIKACLDVYGFAWDGDVILQSTRHSLYFEKLQQLIQDGLLYHCSCTRKQLLGQPIYPGYCRQEQPTYPIVENDQALRLKVDDKSQFNDKIQGMQTALLDKDIGDIVVWRRDAVFAYALVAAVDDSDGISTVIRGADLMASTHVQQHLMHRLGRSLPEYGHVPVALDTDHRKLGKQTRAPALDLENPLVSLHEAWHFLGQEAMQAESVNDFWRLALQQWDIQRVPATTAAIHA
;
A
#
# COMPACT_ATOMS: atom_id res chain seq x y z
N MET A 1 3.17 -13.25 -8.72
CA MET A 1 3.45 -12.66 -7.37
C MET A 1 4.85 -13.07 -6.95
N HIS A 2 5.44 -12.46 -5.90
CA HIS A 2 6.73 -12.82 -5.29
C HIS A 2 6.54 -13.05 -3.77
N PHE A 3 7.54 -13.61 -3.09
CA PHE A 3 7.45 -13.97 -1.67
C PHE A 3 6.97 -12.81 -0.78
N GLY A 4 7.53 -11.61 -0.90
CA GLY A 4 7.07 -10.45 -0.11
C GLY A 4 5.60 -10.08 -0.34
N SER A 5 5.04 -10.33 -1.54
CA SER A 5 3.61 -10.17 -1.79
C SER A 5 2.78 -11.25 -1.09
N LEU A 6 3.29 -12.48 -1.03
CA LEU A 6 2.64 -13.59 -0.32
C LEU A 6 2.59 -13.29 1.19
N VAL A 7 3.70 -12.83 1.78
CA VAL A 7 3.77 -12.45 3.21
C VAL A 7 2.70 -11.41 3.56
N ALA A 8 2.59 -10.34 2.78
CA ALA A 8 1.59 -9.30 3.02
C ALA A 8 0.16 -9.81 2.83
N ALA A 9 -0.11 -10.60 1.78
CA ALA A 9 -1.42 -11.18 1.53
C ALA A 9 -1.81 -12.16 2.64
N LEU A 10 -0.89 -13.05 3.08
CA LEU A 10 -1.13 -14.02 4.14
C LEU A 10 -1.46 -13.32 5.46
N ALA A 11 -0.67 -12.34 5.87
CA ALA A 11 -0.92 -11.60 7.11
C ALA A 11 -2.26 -10.85 7.06
N SER A 12 -2.56 -10.16 5.95
CA SER A 12 -3.81 -9.44 5.76
C SER A 12 -5.02 -10.38 5.76
N TYR A 13 -4.93 -11.52 5.09
CA TYR A 13 -6.00 -12.52 5.04
C TYR A 13 -6.26 -13.15 6.41
N CYS A 14 -5.20 -13.59 7.08
CA CYS A 14 -5.32 -14.17 8.41
C CYS A 14 -5.91 -13.18 9.41
N ASP A 15 -5.45 -11.92 9.44
CA ASP A 15 -5.97 -10.90 10.36
C ASP A 15 -7.47 -10.63 10.10
N ALA A 16 -7.86 -10.49 8.83
CA ALA A 16 -9.27 -10.30 8.48
C ALA A 16 -10.15 -11.48 8.91
N LYS A 17 -9.75 -12.71 8.56
CA LYS A 17 -10.55 -13.91 8.83
C LYS A 17 -10.55 -14.33 10.30
N PHE A 18 -9.46 -14.09 11.04
CA PHE A 18 -9.39 -14.31 12.48
C PHE A 18 -10.40 -13.45 13.26
N HIS A 19 -10.74 -12.27 12.72
CA HIS A 19 -11.73 -11.36 13.30
C HIS A 19 -13.13 -11.48 12.64
N ASP A 20 -13.41 -12.60 11.96
CA ASP A 20 -14.67 -12.82 11.22
C ASP A 20 -14.98 -11.71 10.20
N GLY A 21 -13.93 -11.04 9.70
CA GLY A 21 -14.03 -9.93 8.76
C GLY A 21 -14.06 -10.36 7.30
N LEU A 22 -14.32 -9.38 6.44
CA LEU A 22 -14.23 -9.53 4.99
C LEU A 22 -12.82 -9.18 4.51
N TRP A 23 -12.27 -9.99 3.60
CA TRP A 23 -11.01 -9.73 2.94
C TRP A 23 -11.23 -9.37 1.47
N GLN A 24 -11.04 -8.13 1.12
CA GLN A 24 -11.29 -7.60 -0.23
C GLN A 24 -10.01 -7.60 -1.07
N LEU A 25 -10.15 -7.86 -2.35
CA LEU A 25 -9.05 -7.78 -3.32
C LEU A 25 -9.15 -6.50 -4.15
N ARG A 26 -8.12 -5.65 -4.05
CA ARG A 26 -7.94 -4.48 -4.89
C ARG A 26 -6.73 -4.64 -5.81
N ILE A 27 -6.88 -4.27 -7.06
CA ILE A 27 -5.81 -4.21 -8.05
C ILE A 27 -5.49 -2.74 -8.32
N ASP A 28 -4.25 -2.35 -8.05
CA ASP A 28 -3.77 -0.99 -8.21
C ASP A 28 -3.27 -0.75 -9.64
N ASP A 29 -4.20 -0.67 -10.59
CA ASP A 29 -3.99 -0.55 -12.04
C ASP A 29 -4.23 0.88 -12.58
N ILE A 30 -4.17 1.89 -11.72
CA ILE A 30 -4.43 3.30 -12.06
C ILE A 30 -3.43 3.86 -13.11
N ASP A 31 -2.18 3.41 -13.10
CA ASP A 31 -1.14 3.80 -14.06
C ASP A 31 -1.10 2.79 -15.21
N SER A 32 -1.98 2.98 -16.20
CA SER A 32 -2.15 2.07 -17.33
C SER A 32 -0.86 1.81 -18.13
N ALA A 33 0.06 2.80 -18.17
CA ALA A 33 1.34 2.66 -18.86
C ALA A 33 2.29 1.64 -18.19
N ARG A 34 2.06 1.31 -16.91
CA ARG A 34 2.84 0.34 -16.14
C ARG A 34 2.15 -1.00 -15.98
N VAL A 35 0.90 -1.11 -16.37
CA VAL A 35 0.14 -2.37 -16.31
C VAL A 35 0.65 -3.31 -17.39
N VAL A 36 1.09 -4.49 -16.99
CA VAL A 36 1.49 -5.55 -17.92
C VAL A 36 0.24 -6.36 -18.31
N ALA A 37 0.02 -6.57 -19.60
CA ALA A 37 -1.09 -7.36 -20.08
C ALA A 37 -1.11 -8.76 -19.44
N GLY A 38 -2.27 -9.23 -18.98
CA GLY A 38 -2.46 -10.51 -18.30
C GLY A 38 -1.97 -10.55 -16.84
N SER A 39 -1.40 -9.44 -16.30
CA SER A 39 -0.90 -9.42 -14.92
C SER A 39 -2.03 -9.59 -13.89
N ILE A 40 -3.20 -9.05 -14.15
CA ILE A 40 -4.38 -9.14 -13.26
C ILE A 40 -4.82 -10.61 -13.14
N ASP A 41 -4.98 -11.29 -14.27
CA ASP A 41 -5.39 -12.70 -14.28
C ASP A 41 -4.33 -13.60 -13.65
N SER A 42 -3.04 -13.29 -13.89
CA SER A 42 -1.93 -14.00 -13.27
C SER A 42 -1.89 -13.83 -11.73
N ILE A 43 -2.22 -12.63 -11.22
CA ILE A 43 -2.32 -12.39 -9.76
C ILE A 43 -3.48 -13.19 -9.19
N LYS A 44 -4.66 -13.15 -9.81
CA LYS A 44 -5.85 -13.87 -9.36
C LYS A 44 -5.60 -15.38 -9.35
N ALA A 45 -5.09 -15.93 -10.47
CA ALA A 45 -4.75 -17.34 -10.55
C ALA A 45 -3.71 -17.78 -9.50
N CYS A 46 -2.73 -16.93 -9.21
CA CYS A 46 -1.76 -17.18 -8.15
C CYS A 46 -2.44 -17.24 -6.77
N LEU A 47 -3.33 -16.29 -6.46
CA LEU A 47 -4.08 -16.28 -5.20
C LEU A 47 -4.96 -17.52 -5.08
N ASP A 48 -5.65 -17.93 -6.14
CA ASP A 48 -6.49 -19.14 -6.17
C ASP A 48 -5.66 -20.41 -5.87
N VAL A 49 -4.49 -20.57 -6.53
CA VAL A 49 -3.58 -21.72 -6.30
C VAL A 49 -3.10 -21.77 -4.84
N TYR A 50 -2.86 -20.61 -4.24
CA TYR A 50 -2.47 -20.48 -2.83
C TYR A 50 -3.66 -20.58 -1.87
N GLY A 51 -4.88 -20.78 -2.37
CA GLY A 51 -6.09 -21.01 -1.55
C GLY A 51 -6.66 -19.76 -0.90
N PHE A 52 -6.31 -18.55 -1.37
CA PHE A 52 -6.96 -17.32 -0.91
C PHE A 52 -8.37 -17.20 -1.48
N ALA A 53 -9.31 -16.79 -0.64
CA ALA A 53 -10.68 -16.50 -1.02
C ALA A 53 -11.04 -15.08 -0.62
N TRP A 54 -11.17 -14.17 -1.60
CA TRP A 54 -11.60 -12.80 -1.34
C TRP A 54 -13.13 -12.70 -1.35
N ASP A 55 -13.63 -11.71 -0.60
CA ASP A 55 -15.05 -11.44 -0.48
C ASP A 55 -15.47 -10.32 -1.45
N GLY A 56 -16.60 -10.53 -2.13
CA GLY A 56 -17.16 -9.57 -3.08
C GLY A 56 -16.40 -9.48 -4.41
N ASP A 57 -16.60 -8.38 -5.12
CA ASP A 57 -15.99 -8.13 -6.41
C ASP A 57 -14.54 -7.62 -6.28
N VAL A 58 -13.70 -7.93 -7.26
CA VAL A 58 -12.35 -7.37 -7.35
C VAL A 58 -12.44 -5.88 -7.70
N ILE A 59 -11.86 -5.05 -6.86
CA ILE A 59 -11.82 -3.61 -7.08
C ILE A 59 -10.66 -3.28 -8.02
N LEU A 60 -10.95 -2.66 -9.16
CA LEU A 60 -9.94 -2.12 -10.08
C LEU A 60 -9.87 -0.61 -9.91
N GLN A 61 -8.69 -0.05 -9.60
CA GLN A 61 -8.54 1.39 -9.45
C GLN A 61 -8.85 2.14 -10.74
N SER A 62 -8.54 1.55 -11.90
CA SER A 62 -8.86 2.12 -13.21
C SER A 62 -10.35 2.37 -13.45
N THR A 63 -11.24 1.70 -12.74
CA THR A 63 -12.70 1.92 -12.83
C THR A 63 -13.22 3.03 -11.91
N ARG A 64 -12.38 3.58 -11.03
CA ARG A 64 -12.76 4.53 -9.98
C ARG A 64 -12.31 5.98 -10.25
N HIS A 65 -11.90 6.30 -11.48
CA HIS A 65 -11.40 7.63 -11.86
C HIS A 65 -12.31 8.78 -11.42
N SER A 66 -13.64 8.64 -11.58
CA SER A 66 -14.59 9.69 -11.20
C SER A 66 -14.56 9.99 -9.70
N LEU A 67 -14.43 8.96 -8.86
CA LEU A 67 -14.31 9.12 -7.41
C LEU A 67 -13.02 9.85 -7.03
N TYR A 68 -11.88 9.44 -7.61
CA TYR A 68 -10.60 10.09 -7.32
C TYR A 68 -10.59 11.54 -7.80
N PHE A 69 -11.22 11.82 -8.93
CA PHE A 69 -11.32 13.17 -9.46
C PHE A 69 -12.19 14.07 -8.57
N GLU A 70 -13.32 13.54 -8.07
CA GLU A 70 -14.16 14.24 -7.08
C GLU A 70 -13.34 14.64 -5.84
N LYS A 71 -12.54 13.71 -5.29
CA LYS A 71 -11.72 13.97 -4.11
C LYS A 71 -10.58 14.94 -4.39
N LEU A 72 -9.98 14.88 -5.58
CA LEU A 72 -9.00 15.85 -6.03
C LEU A 72 -9.63 17.27 -6.11
N GLN A 73 -10.84 17.38 -6.68
CA GLN A 73 -11.56 18.64 -6.76
C GLN A 73 -11.90 19.21 -5.37
N GLN A 74 -12.31 18.34 -4.43
CA GLN A 74 -12.54 18.74 -3.04
C GLN A 74 -11.29 19.39 -2.44
N LEU A 75 -10.13 18.72 -2.55
CA LEU A 75 -8.85 19.26 -2.04
C LEU A 75 -8.45 20.60 -2.67
N ILE A 76 -8.80 20.82 -3.95
CA ILE A 76 -8.56 22.11 -4.63
C ILE A 76 -9.48 23.19 -4.06
N GLN A 77 -10.77 22.90 -3.92
CA GLN A 77 -11.78 23.84 -3.37
C GLN A 77 -11.44 24.26 -1.94
N ASP A 78 -10.87 23.32 -1.17
CA ASP A 78 -10.42 23.56 0.21
C ASP A 78 -9.09 24.33 0.26
N GLY A 79 -8.49 24.69 -0.89
CA GLY A 79 -7.23 25.44 -0.97
C GLY A 79 -5.99 24.67 -0.50
N LEU A 80 -6.08 23.35 -0.44
CA LEU A 80 -5.03 22.47 0.08
C LEU A 80 -3.99 22.09 -0.98
N LEU A 81 -4.30 22.30 -2.27
CA LEU A 81 -3.42 21.97 -3.38
C LEU A 81 -2.82 23.21 -4.03
N TYR A 82 -1.70 23.03 -4.73
CA TYR A 82 -1.08 24.03 -5.57
C TYR A 82 -0.38 23.40 -6.78
N HIS A 83 -0.21 24.19 -7.86
CA HIS A 83 0.54 23.75 -9.03
C HIS A 83 2.03 23.69 -8.75
N CYS A 84 2.69 22.68 -9.31
CA CYS A 84 4.13 22.52 -9.23
C CYS A 84 4.73 22.24 -10.62
N SER A 85 5.53 23.19 -11.10
CA SER A 85 6.27 23.12 -12.37
C SER A 85 7.70 22.59 -12.21
N CYS A 86 8.15 22.27 -10.97
CA CYS A 86 9.51 21.80 -10.72
C CYS A 86 9.82 20.51 -11.48
N THR A 87 10.92 20.48 -12.20
CA THR A 87 11.42 19.29 -12.89
C THR A 87 12.18 18.37 -11.93
N ARG A 88 12.35 17.09 -12.30
CA ARG A 88 13.20 16.15 -11.54
C ARG A 88 14.63 16.67 -11.40
N LYS A 89 15.17 17.36 -12.43
CA LYS A 89 16.52 17.94 -12.39
C LYS A 89 16.64 19.06 -11.35
N GLN A 90 15.61 19.90 -11.20
CA GLN A 90 15.60 20.97 -10.18
C GLN A 90 15.48 20.43 -8.76
N LEU A 91 14.90 19.24 -8.58
CA LEU A 91 14.72 18.58 -7.30
C LEU A 91 15.83 17.56 -6.99
N LEU A 92 16.84 17.44 -7.86
CA LEU A 92 17.94 16.51 -7.64
C LEU A 92 18.69 16.87 -6.34
N GLY A 93 18.89 15.87 -5.46
CA GLY A 93 19.52 16.08 -4.15
C GLY A 93 18.61 16.68 -3.07
N GLN A 94 17.32 16.88 -3.38
CA GLN A 94 16.31 17.34 -2.42
C GLN A 94 15.43 16.15 -2.02
N PRO A 95 15.71 15.45 -0.90
CA PRO A 95 14.90 14.32 -0.47
C PRO A 95 13.48 14.75 -0.07
N ILE A 96 13.34 15.99 0.41
CA ILE A 96 12.09 16.62 0.78
C ILE A 96 11.85 17.81 -0.14
N TYR A 97 10.62 17.96 -0.63
CA TYR A 97 10.29 19.07 -1.52
C TYR A 97 10.40 20.43 -0.78
N PRO A 98 11.20 21.40 -1.29
CA PRO A 98 11.47 22.65 -0.57
C PRO A 98 10.34 23.68 -0.62
N GLY A 99 9.21 23.39 -1.26
CA GLY A 99 8.05 24.30 -1.31
C GLY A 99 8.13 25.42 -2.34
N TYR A 100 8.99 25.31 -3.36
CA TYR A 100 9.23 26.39 -4.34
C TYR A 100 7.96 26.95 -4.99
N CYS A 101 6.95 26.11 -5.24
CA CYS A 101 5.71 26.50 -5.90
C CYS A 101 4.52 26.65 -4.93
N ARG A 102 4.73 26.67 -3.62
CA ARG A 102 3.61 26.66 -2.63
C ARG A 102 2.63 27.84 -2.76
N GLN A 103 3.03 28.94 -3.41
CA GLN A 103 2.19 30.12 -3.63
C GLN A 103 1.40 30.05 -4.95
N GLU A 104 1.70 29.08 -5.82
CA GLU A 104 1.01 28.92 -7.10
C GLU A 104 -0.40 28.36 -6.88
N GLN A 105 -1.41 29.11 -7.32
CA GLN A 105 -2.80 28.64 -7.19
C GLN A 105 -3.16 27.66 -8.31
N PRO A 106 -3.94 26.61 -8.03
CA PRO A 106 -4.48 25.76 -9.09
C PRO A 106 -5.40 26.55 -10.01
N THR A 107 -5.16 26.42 -11.32
CA THR A 107 -6.11 26.92 -12.33
C THR A 107 -7.22 25.90 -12.55
N TYR A 108 -8.44 26.40 -12.77
CA TYR A 108 -9.61 25.55 -13.02
C TYR A 108 -10.16 25.82 -14.43
N PRO A 109 -10.57 24.84 -15.22
CA PRO A 109 -10.52 23.40 -14.96
C PRO A 109 -9.08 22.88 -14.94
N ILE A 110 -8.85 21.75 -14.25
CA ILE A 110 -7.56 21.04 -14.33
C ILE A 110 -7.41 20.56 -15.76
N VAL A 111 -6.63 21.28 -16.53
CA VAL A 111 -6.28 20.89 -17.90
C VAL A 111 -5.10 19.95 -17.81
N GLU A 112 -5.00 18.99 -18.72
CA GLU A 112 -3.78 18.28 -19.03
C GLU A 112 -2.72 19.34 -19.41
N ASN A 113 -2.07 19.86 -18.42
CA ASN A 113 -0.97 20.76 -18.59
C ASN A 113 0.22 20.17 -17.85
N ASP A 114 1.38 20.43 -18.30
CA ASP A 114 2.68 19.94 -17.88
C ASP A 114 3.02 20.26 -16.40
N GLN A 115 2.01 20.32 -15.53
CA GLN A 115 2.14 20.66 -14.10
C GLN A 115 1.56 19.57 -13.22
N ALA A 116 2.25 19.27 -12.11
CA ALA A 116 1.75 18.41 -11.07
C ALA A 116 0.93 19.22 -10.06
N LEU A 117 0.00 18.55 -9.34
CA LEU A 117 -0.62 19.12 -8.13
C LEU A 117 0.04 18.51 -6.90
N ARG A 118 0.42 19.38 -5.96
CA ARG A 118 0.94 18.97 -4.66
C ARG A 118 0.00 19.35 -3.54
N LEU A 119 -0.11 18.44 -2.55
CA LEU A 119 -0.77 18.70 -1.28
C LEU A 119 0.19 19.46 -0.35
N LYS A 120 -0.31 20.54 0.25
CA LYS A 120 0.37 21.24 1.34
C LYS A 120 0.33 20.39 2.60
N VAL A 121 1.49 20.13 3.21
CA VAL A 121 1.58 19.45 4.49
C VAL A 121 2.31 20.33 5.50
N ASP A 122 1.78 20.45 6.70
CA ASP A 122 2.26 21.32 7.77
C ASP A 122 1.97 20.77 9.17
N ASP A 123 1.45 19.54 9.25
CA ASP A 123 1.00 18.93 10.49
C ASP A 123 1.99 17.87 11.01
N LYS A 124 1.84 17.53 12.27
CA LYS A 124 2.38 16.32 12.87
C LYS A 124 1.41 15.17 12.61
N SER A 125 1.92 14.04 12.12
CA SER A 125 1.18 12.79 12.01
C SER A 125 1.62 11.81 13.10
N GLN A 126 0.66 11.11 13.68
CA GLN A 126 0.90 10.09 14.68
C GLN A 126 -0.17 9.00 14.58
N PHE A 127 0.24 7.74 14.55
CA PHE A 127 -0.66 6.59 14.62
C PHE A 127 -0.01 5.42 15.36
N ASN A 128 -0.83 4.53 15.91
CA ASN A 128 -0.37 3.29 16.50
C ASN A 128 -0.50 2.17 15.49
N ASP A 129 0.64 1.64 15.04
CA ASP A 129 0.67 0.49 14.15
C ASP A 129 0.50 -0.80 14.95
N LYS A 130 -0.34 -1.74 14.47
CA LYS A 130 -0.65 -3.00 15.17
C LYS A 130 0.59 -3.89 15.38
N ILE A 131 1.64 -3.70 14.56
CA ILE A 131 2.87 -4.51 14.56
C ILE A 131 4.07 -3.67 15.01
N GLN A 132 4.27 -2.50 14.40
CA GLN A 132 5.46 -1.66 14.61
C GLN A 132 5.30 -0.66 15.77
N GLY A 133 4.13 -0.63 16.44
CA GLY A 133 3.86 0.28 17.54
C GLY A 133 3.70 1.74 17.12
N MET A 134 3.97 2.67 18.03
CA MET A 134 3.73 4.09 17.81
C MET A 134 4.65 4.68 16.72
N GLN A 135 4.03 5.22 15.69
CA GLN A 135 4.68 5.92 14.58
C GLN A 135 4.42 7.42 14.67
N THR A 136 5.43 8.24 14.43
CA THR A 136 5.33 9.70 14.48
C THR A 136 6.18 10.31 13.36
N ALA A 137 5.63 11.32 12.68
CA ALA A 137 6.35 12.11 11.67
C ALA A 137 5.94 13.59 11.73
N LEU A 138 6.87 14.48 11.45
CA LEU A 138 6.61 15.88 11.14
C LEU A 138 6.51 15.98 9.62
N LEU A 139 5.28 16.09 9.09
CA LEU A 139 5.04 15.94 7.65
C LEU A 139 5.82 16.94 6.81
N ASP A 140 5.93 18.18 7.26
CA ASP A 140 6.68 19.24 6.58
C ASP A 140 8.20 19.01 6.53
N LYS A 141 8.75 18.30 7.54
CA LYS A 141 10.20 18.10 7.70
C LYS A 141 10.66 16.72 7.25
N ASP A 142 9.83 15.70 7.48
CA ASP A 142 10.22 14.31 7.26
C ASP A 142 9.78 13.81 5.86
N ILE A 143 8.73 14.43 5.28
CA ILE A 143 8.12 13.97 4.02
C ILE A 143 8.03 15.11 2.98
N GLY A 144 7.57 16.30 3.39
CA GLY A 144 7.32 17.44 2.52
C GLY A 144 6.03 17.34 1.70
N ASP A 145 5.75 18.38 0.92
CA ASP A 145 4.55 18.44 0.07
C ASP A 145 4.58 17.37 -1.02
N ILE A 146 3.56 16.53 -1.03
CA ILE A 146 3.49 15.37 -1.91
C ILE A 146 2.73 15.66 -3.20
N VAL A 147 3.10 14.96 -4.28
CA VAL A 147 2.32 14.95 -5.51
C VAL A 147 1.08 14.09 -5.32
N VAL A 148 -0.10 14.66 -5.62
CA VAL A 148 -1.40 13.95 -5.64
C VAL A 148 -1.92 13.76 -7.06
N TRP A 149 -1.51 14.64 -8.00
CA TRP A 149 -1.78 14.55 -9.43
C TRP A 149 -0.48 14.75 -10.20
N ARG A 150 -0.17 13.84 -11.10
CA ARG A 150 1.07 13.85 -11.88
C ARG A 150 0.91 14.67 -13.15
N ARG A 151 2.03 15.11 -13.73
CA ARG A 151 2.09 15.87 -14.99
C ARG A 151 1.53 15.13 -16.19
N ASP A 152 1.63 13.80 -16.17
CA ASP A 152 1.12 12.90 -17.20
C ASP A 152 -0.36 12.54 -16.99
N ALA A 153 -1.10 13.38 -16.26
CA ALA A 153 -2.53 13.25 -15.99
C ALA A 153 -2.93 11.94 -15.29
N VAL A 154 -2.05 11.40 -14.44
CA VAL A 154 -2.31 10.21 -13.64
C VAL A 154 -2.39 10.59 -12.17
N PHE A 155 -3.37 10.05 -11.44
CA PHE A 155 -3.44 10.18 -9.99
C PHE A 155 -2.20 9.56 -9.33
N ALA A 156 -1.65 10.22 -8.32
CA ALA A 156 -0.57 9.63 -7.54
C ALA A 156 -1.11 8.58 -6.56
N TYR A 157 -0.30 7.55 -6.32
CA TYR A 157 -0.63 6.44 -5.42
C TYR A 157 -1.14 6.92 -4.05
N ALA A 158 -0.53 7.96 -3.47
CA ALA A 158 -0.93 8.46 -2.17
C ALA A 158 -2.40 8.89 -2.10
N LEU A 159 -2.93 9.55 -3.15
CA LEU A 159 -4.32 9.96 -3.21
C LEU A 159 -5.25 8.76 -3.38
N VAL A 160 -4.99 7.92 -4.38
CA VAL A 160 -5.91 6.80 -4.68
C VAL A 160 -5.96 5.79 -3.54
N ALA A 161 -4.80 5.48 -2.92
CA ALA A 161 -4.76 4.61 -1.76
C ALA A 161 -5.51 5.22 -0.56
N ALA A 162 -5.34 6.52 -0.28
CA ALA A 162 -6.08 7.19 0.80
C ALA A 162 -7.60 7.13 0.57
N VAL A 163 -8.05 7.35 -0.65
CA VAL A 163 -9.48 7.28 -0.98
C VAL A 163 -10.01 5.86 -0.83
N ASP A 164 -9.31 4.86 -1.36
CA ASP A 164 -9.74 3.46 -1.33
C ASP A 164 -9.68 2.86 0.07
N ASP A 165 -8.56 3.07 0.80
CA ASP A 165 -8.38 2.53 2.16
C ASP A 165 -9.35 3.17 3.17
N SER A 166 -9.93 4.35 2.88
CA SER A 166 -10.97 4.97 3.68
C SER A 166 -12.41 4.65 3.25
N ASP A 167 -12.59 3.81 2.23
CA ASP A 167 -13.90 3.48 1.66
C ASP A 167 -14.44 2.17 2.24
N GLY A 168 -14.76 2.19 3.54
CA GLY A 168 -15.31 1.04 4.26
C GLY A 168 -14.28 0.02 4.74
N ILE A 169 -12.99 0.31 4.60
CA ILE A 169 -11.93 -0.56 5.13
C ILE A 169 -11.66 -0.20 6.59
N SER A 170 -11.68 -1.20 7.46
CA SER A 170 -11.41 -1.04 8.90
C SER A 170 -9.93 -1.25 9.24
N THR A 171 -9.24 -2.14 8.51
CA THR A 171 -7.84 -2.50 8.80
C THR A 171 -7.06 -2.73 7.51
N VAL A 172 -5.83 -2.22 7.46
CA VAL A 172 -4.89 -2.39 6.35
C VAL A 172 -3.62 -3.05 6.87
N ILE A 173 -3.35 -4.29 6.44
CA ILE A 173 -2.08 -4.98 6.71
C ILE A 173 -1.25 -5.00 5.42
N ARG A 174 -0.03 -4.46 5.47
CA ARG A 174 0.83 -4.32 4.28
C ARG A 174 2.31 -4.28 4.63
N GLY A 175 3.20 -4.22 3.64
CA GLY A 175 4.64 -4.16 3.88
C GLY A 175 5.11 -2.86 4.53
N ALA A 176 6.10 -2.93 5.41
CA ALA A 176 6.66 -1.80 6.16
C ALA A 176 7.36 -0.74 5.28
N ASP A 177 7.65 -1.05 4.03
CA ASP A 177 8.13 -0.07 3.05
C ASP A 177 7.08 1.02 2.71
N LEU A 178 5.82 0.80 3.06
CA LEU A 178 4.74 1.78 2.88
C LEU A 178 4.44 2.59 4.16
N MET A 179 5.19 2.40 5.24
CA MET A 179 4.94 3.09 6.51
C MET A 179 5.00 4.61 6.40
N ALA A 180 6.02 5.15 5.72
CA ALA A 180 6.10 6.59 5.47
C ALA A 180 4.91 7.12 4.65
N SER A 181 4.39 6.31 3.71
CA SER A 181 3.20 6.65 2.93
C SER A 181 1.93 6.68 3.79
N THR A 182 1.86 5.89 4.88
CA THR A 182 0.72 5.86 5.79
C THR A 182 0.46 7.22 6.43
N HIS A 183 1.51 7.90 6.88
CA HIS A 183 1.38 9.25 7.45
C HIS A 183 0.68 10.21 6.49
N VAL A 184 1.08 10.18 5.22
CA VAL A 184 0.51 11.04 4.18
C VAL A 184 -0.92 10.63 3.83
N GLN A 185 -1.18 9.32 3.74
CA GLN A 185 -2.51 8.81 3.42
C GLN A 185 -3.51 9.14 4.52
N GLN A 186 -3.14 9.00 5.80
CA GLN A 186 -3.97 9.43 6.93
C GLN A 186 -4.21 10.94 6.92
N HIS A 187 -3.19 11.74 6.61
CA HIS A 187 -3.37 13.19 6.46
C HIS A 187 -4.37 13.52 5.34
N LEU A 188 -4.26 12.87 4.17
CA LEU A 188 -5.24 13.01 3.08
C LEU A 188 -6.66 12.60 3.51
N MET A 189 -6.81 11.45 4.17
CA MET A 189 -8.10 10.99 4.69
C MET A 189 -8.71 12.01 5.64
N HIS A 190 -7.91 12.55 6.58
CA HIS A 190 -8.35 13.57 7.51
C HIS A 190 -8.81 14.85 6.78
N ARG A 191 -8.04 15.36 5.80
CA ARG A 191 -8.39 16.53 4.98
C ARG A 191 -9.63 16.29 4.12
N LEU A 192 -9.90 15.06 3.73
CA LEU A 192 -11.11 14.66 2.99
C LEU A 192 -12.32 14.36 3.90
N GLY A 193 -12.16 14.46 5.22
CA GLY A 193 -13.22 14.12 6.19
C GLY A 193 -13.59 12.64 6.20
N ARG A 194 -12.60 11.75 5.91
CA ARG A 194 -12.80 10.30 5.80
C ARG A 194 -12.38 9.58 7.09
N SER A 195 -12.91 8.37 7.30
CA SER A 195 -12.49 7.49 8.39
C SER A 195 -11.04 7.04 8.21
N LEU A 196 -10.33 6.83 9.32
CA LEU A 196 -8.98 6.29 9.32
C LEU A 196 -9.04 4.80 9.65
N PRO A 197 -8.55 3.90 8.80
CA PRO A 197 -8.39 2.50 9.15
C PRO A 197 -7.25 2.32 10.16
N GLU A 198 -7.26 1.18 10.86
CA GLU A 198 -6.08 0.70 11.58
C GLU A 198 -5.04 0.20 10.60
N TYR A 199 -3.75 0.32 10.95
CA TYR A 199 -2.65 -0.17 10.13
C TYR A 199 -1.80 -1.19 10.87
N GLY A 200 -1.31 -2.18 10.13
CA GLY A 200 -0.26 -3.09 10.55
C GLY A 200 0.78 -3.27 9.44
N HIS A 201 2.04 -3.01 9.74
CA HIS A 201 3.11 -3.08 8.75
C HIS A 201 4.01 -4.30 9.03
N VAL A 202 3.88 -5.32 8.17
CA VAL A 202 4.72 -6.53 8.22
C VAL A 202 6.13 -6.25 7.71
N PRO A 203 7.17 -6.97 8.18
CA PRO A 203 8.53 -6.81 7.69
C PRO A 203 8.63 -6.98 6.18
N VAL A 204 9.47 -6.17 5.55
CA VAL A 204 9.86 -6.35 4.14
C VAL A 204 10.80 -7.54 4.03
N ALA A 205 10.49 -8.49 3.15
CA ALA A 205 11.38 -9.61 2.87
C ALA A 205 12.60 -9.15 2.06
N LEU A 206 13.79 -9.45 2.56
CA LEU A 206 15.08 -9.18 1.93
C LEU A 206 15.73 -10.49 1.49
N ASP A 207 16.54 -10.45 0.43
CA ASP A 207 17.44 -11.54 0.08
C ASP A 207 18.68 -11.58 1.01
N THR A 208 19.55 -12.56 0.82
CA THR A 208 20.79 -12.72 1.58
C THR A 208 21.78 -11.56 1.37
N ASP A 209 21.63 -10.77 0.31
CA ASP A 209 22.40 -9.55 0.06
C ASP A 209 21.73 -8.29 0.65
N HIS A 210 20.73 -8.45 1.50
CA HIS A 210 19.91 -7.37 2.11
C HIS A 210 19.16 -6.50 1.10
N ARG A 211 18.85 -7.01 -0.10
CA ARG A 211 18.06 -6.29 -1.10
C ARG A 211 16.60 -6.73 -0.99
N LYS A 212 15.68 -5.79 -1.10
CA LYS A 212 14.24 -6.06 -1.06
C LYS A 212 13.84 -7.06 -2.14
N LEU A 213 13.11 -8.12 -1.77
CA LEU A 213 12.47 -9.03 -2.71
C LEU A 213 11.30 -8.32 -3.40
N GLY A 214 11.44 -8.04 -4.68
CA GLY A 214 10.43 -7.33 -5.46
C GLY A 214 10.68 -7.37 -6.96
N LYS A 215 9.77 -6.77 -7.75
CA LYS A 215 9.89 -6.75 -9.22
C LYS A 215 11.19 -6.11 -9.72
N GLN A 216 11.68 -5.06 -9.04
CA GLN A 216 12.91 -4.35 -9.44
C GLN A 216 14.18 -5.19 -9.22
N THR A 217 14.20 -6.03 -8.20
CA THR A 217 15.30 -6.95 -7.88
C THR A 217 15.16 -8.30 -8.58
N ARG A 218 14.16 -8.45 -9.48
CA ARG A 218 13.86 -9.70 -10.18
C ARG A 218 13.67 -10.87 -9.22
N ALA A 219 13.00 -10.62 -8.07
CA ALA A 219 12.67 -11.69 -7.13
C ALA A 219 11.95 -12.83 -7.87
N PRO A 220 12.26 -14.10 -7.56
CA PRO A 220 11.60 -15.24 -8.14
C PRO A 220 10.08 -15.14 -8.04
N ALA A 221 9.38 -15.58 -9.07
CA ALA A 221 7.94 -15.78 -8.99
C ALA A 221 7.63 -16.89 -7.96
N LEU A 222 6.46 -16.83 -7.35
CA LEU A 222 5.98 -17.88 -6.45
C LEU A 222 5.84 -19.20 -7.23
N ASP A 223 6.21 -20.30 -6.57
CA ASP A 223 6.03 -21.64 -7.11
C ASP A 223 4.54 -22.03 -7.06
N LEU A 224 3.94 -22.24 -8.24
CA LEU A 224 2.55 -22.64 -8.35
C LEU A 224 2.35 -24.16 -8.26
N GLU A 225 3.42 -24.94 -8.35
CA GLU A 225 3.35 -26.39 -8.24
C GLU A 225 3.40 -26.84 -6.78
N ASN A 226 4.13 -26.10 -5.92
CA ASN A 226 4.30 -26.41 -4.50
C ASN A 226 3.91 -25.24 -3.58
N PRO A 227 2.65 -24.74 -3.62
CA PRO A 227 2.24 -23.56 -2.88
C PRO A 227 2.35 -23.73 -1.36
N LEU A 228 2.21 -24.95 -0.86
CA LEU A 228 2.26 -25.24 0.57
C LEU A 228 3.62 -24.92 1.18
N VAL A 229 4.71 -25.15 0.45
CA VAL A 229 6.08 -24.83 0.91
C VAL A 229 6.21 -23.33 1.16
N SER A 230 5.86 -22.52 0.16
CA SER A 230 5.93 -21.05 0.29
C SER A 230 4.97 -20.51 1.34
N LEU A 231 3.81 -21.14 1.58
CA LEU A 231 2.90 -20.79 2.66
C LEU A 231 3.55 -21.01 4.03
N HIS A 232 4.20 -22.16 4.24
CA HIS A 232 4.92 -22.44 5.49
C HIS A 232 6.09 -21.47 5.70
N GLU A 233 6.85 -21.16 4.65
CA GLU A 233 7.93 -20.18 4.72
C GLU A 233 7.41 -18.80 5.11
N ALA A 234 6.31 -18.33 4.49
CA ALA A 234 5.70 -17.05 4.79
C ALA A 234 5.10 -17.01 6.21
N TRP A 235 4.51 -18.11 6.67
CA TRP A 235 4.01 -18.29 8.03
C TRP A 235 5.13 -18.17 9.06
N HIS A 236 6.24 -18.87 8.82
CA HIS A 236 7.42 -18.80 9.67
C HIS A 236 8.06 -17.39 9.66
N PHE A 237 8.15 -16.76 8.47
CA PHE A 237 8.66 -15.39 8.32
C PHE A 237 7.84 -14.37 9.14
N LEU A 238 6.54 -14.60 9.27
CA LEU A 238 5.64 -13.82 10.13
C LEU A 238 5.74 -14.18 11.62
N GLY A 239 6.69 -15.00 12.04
CA GLY A 239 6.94 -15.37 13.44
C GLY A 239 5.86 -16.25 14.06
N GLN A 240 5.01 -16.86 13.26
CA GLN A 240 3.91 -17.70 13.73
C GLN A 240 4.41 -19.07 14.21
N GLU A 241 3.66 -19.73 15.09
CA GLU A 241 4.01 -21.07 15.56
C GLU A 241 4.04 -22.09 14.42
N ALA A 242 5.04 -22.97 14.47
CA ALA A 242 5.15 -24.02 13.47
C ALA A 242 3.90 -24.92 13.51
N MET A 243 3.35 -25.21 12.34
CA MET A 243 2.23 -26.12 12.18
C MET A 243 2.58 -27.23 11.19
N GLN A 244 1.93 -28.37 11.30
CA GLN A 244 2.03 -29.47 10.35
C GLN A 244 0.74 -29.51 9.52
N ALA A 245 0.80 -28.96 8.31
CA ALA A 245 -0.28 -29.01 7.35
C ALA A 245 0.15 -29.90 6.18
N GLU A 246 -0.72 -30.78 5.73
CA GLU A 246 -0.45 -31.73 4.63
C GLU A 246 -1.01 -31.23 3.28
N SER A 247 -1.82 -30.19 3.31
CA SER A 247 -2.40 -29.58 2.13
C SER A 247 -2.64 -28.07 2.34
N VAL A 248 -2.88 -27.32 1.26
CA VAL A 248 -3.23 -25.89 1.31
C VAL A 248 -4.52 -25.68 2.14
N ASN A 249 -5.53 -26.54 1.99
CA ASN A 249 -6.76 -26.44 2.76
C ASN A 249 -6.52 -26.69 4.26
N ASP A 250 -5.67 -27.65 4.59
CA ASP A 250 -5.31 -27.93 5.99
C ASP A 250 -4.48 -26.78 6.57
N PHE A 251 -3.57 -26.19 5.78
CA PHE A 251 -2.83 -25.00 6.17
C PHE A 251 -3.78 -23.87 6.58
N TRP A 252 -4.76 -23.53 5.74
CA TRP A 252 -5.68 -22.44 6.04
C TRP A 252 -6.54 -22.73 7.26
N ARG A 253 -7.03 -23.96 7.41
CA ARG A 253 -7.79 -24.37 8.59
C ARG A 253 -7.01 -24.14 9.90
N LEU A 254 -5.72 -24.48 9.91
CA LEU A 254 -4.83 -24.28 11.06
C LEU A 254 -4.43 -22.81 11.23
N ALA A 255 -4.04 -22.15 10.16
CA ALA A 255 -3.57 -20.77 10.18
C ALA A 255 -4.63 -19.82 10.74
N LEU A 256 -5.89 -19.96 10.31
CA LEU A 256 -6.99 -19.10 10.78
C LEU A 256 -7.35 -19.33 12.26
N GLN A 257 -7.00 -20.49 12.83
CA GLN A 257 -7.20 -20.78 14.27
C GLN A 257 -6.03 -20.29 15.14
N GLN A 258 -4.82 -20.21 14.56
CA GLN A 258 -3.58 -19.98 15.30
C GLN A 258 -2.99 -18.59 15.04
N TRP A 259 -3.58 -17.79 14.16
CA TRP A 259 -3.08 -16.47 13.83
C TRP A 259 -2.95 -15.58 15.07
N ASP A 260 -1.79 -14.99 15.24
CA ASP A 260 -1.52 -14.01 16.29
C ASP A 260 -0.67 -12.86 15.73
N ILE A 261 -1.28 -11.71 15.50
CA ILE A 261 -0.60 -10.53 14.97
C ILE A 261 0.54 -10.06 15.89
N GLN A 262 0.47 -10.35 17.20
CA GLN A 262 1.50 -9.95 18.17
C GLN A 262 2.81 -10.74 18.01
N ARG A 263 2.78 -11.85 17.29
CA ARG A 263 3.97 -12.65 16.97
C ARG A 263 4.73 -12.11 15.76
N VAL A 264 4.07 -11.28 14.94
CA VAL A 264 4.73 -10.70 13.76
C VAL A 264 5.89 -9.82 14.23
N PRO A 265 7.13 -10.04 13.72
CA PRO A 265 8.29 -9.30 14.19
C PRO A 265 8.13 -7.79 14.01
N ALA A 266 8.32 -7.04 15.11
CA ALA A 266 8.29 -5.58 15.12
C ALA A 266 9.60 -5.01 14.53
N THR A 267 9.87 -5.32 13.27
CA THR A 267 11.00 -4.83 12.48
C THR A 267 10.52 -4.45 11.08
N THR A 268 11.16 -3.45 10.49
CA THR A 268 10.76 -2.98 9.15
C THR A 268 11.22 -3.90 8.02
N ALA A 269 12.22 -4.75 8.27
CA ALA A 269 12.73 -5.70 7.27
C ALA A 269 13.33 -6.94 7.94
N ALA A 270 13.27 -8.08 7.26
CA ALA A 270 13.88 -9.33 7.68
C ALA A 270 14.43 -10.12 6.48
N ILE A 271 15.47 -10.92 6.69
CA ILE A 271 16.04 -11.78 5.64
C ILE A 271 15.14 -13.00 5.47
N HIS A 272 14.81 -13.30 4.22
CA HIS A 272 14.27 -14.58 3.78
C HIS A 272 15.44 -15.41 3.25
N ALA A 273 15.82 -16.42 4.01
CA ALA A 273 16.98 -17.30 3.72
C ALA A 273 16.55 -18.54 2.92
#